data_51a8d05f8a0d159a75bec1863aac5f8d
#
_entry.id   51a8d05f8a0d159a75bec1863aac5f8d
#
_cell.length_a   1.000
_cell.length_b   1.000
_cell.length_c   1.000
_cell.angle_alpha   90.00
_cell.angle_beta   90.00
_cell.angle_gamma   90.00
#
_symmetry.space_group_name_H-M   'P 1'
#
loop_
_entity.id
_entity.type
_entity.pdbx_description
1 polymer ?
#
loop_
_entity_poly.entity_id
_entity_poly.type
_entity_poly.pdbx_seq_one_letter_code
_entity_poly.pdbx_strand_id
1 'polypeptide(L)'
;MPRNNKPFQPKDLDPTLAAMGPRSTMELKNLSHNVTFSEETHCFRASVYINGKRMFSASNGGNGGPNFYSPSDFKTGKEAFEEAMAIAREEAKQYTLKKIELGEDLQWAIDAFGDGKSDELIDWLITDLINEQLTLKEMRK
;
A
#
# COMPACT_ATOMS: atom_id res chain seq x y z
N MET A 1 20.50 -8.04 16.15
CA MET A 1 21.03 -8.57 14.89
C MET A 1 21.48 -7.42 14.02
N PRO A 2 22.72 -7.44 13.59
CA PRO A 2 23.16 -6.37 12.72
C PRO A 2 22.37 -6.41 11.41
N ARG A 3 21.88 -5.26 11.01
CA ARG A 3 21.18 -5.17 9.77
C ARG A 3 22.12 -5.39 8.62
N ASN A 4 21.72 -6.24 7.72
CA ASN A 4 22.40 -6.40 6.46
C ASN A 4 22.17 -5.13 5.63
N ASN A 5 23.25 -4.43 5.28
CA ASN A 5 23.16 -3.21 4.49
C ASN A 5 22.96 -3.46 2.99
N LYS A 6 22.81 -4.72 2.60
CA LYS A 6 22.54 -5.05 1.21
C LYS A 6 21.11 -4.67 0.84
N PRO A 7 20.86 -4.18 -0.39
CA PRO A 7 19.52 -3.96 -0.85
C PRO A 7 18.69 -5.25 -0.73
N PHE A 8 17.43 -5.10 -0.37
CA PHE A 8 16.51 -6.22 -0.32
C PHE A 8 16.44 -6.89 -1.70
N GLN A 9 16.50 -8.23 -1.74
CA GLN A 9 16.39 -9.00 -2.96
C GLN A 9 15.21 -9.96 -2.85
N PRO A 10 14.49 -10.23 -3.98
CA PRO A 10 13.38 -11.19 -3.97
C PRO A 10 13.77 -12.56 -3.41
N LYS A 11 15.02 -12.99 -3.61
CA LYS A 11 15.52 -14.27 -3.09
C LYS A 11 15.58 -14.32 -1.57
N ASP A 12 15.57 -13.15 -0.91
CA ASP A 12 15.63 -13.05 0.54
C ASP A 12 14.24 -13.21 1.17
N LEU A 13 13.21 -13.31 0.34
CA LEU A 13 11.85 -13.52 0.79
C LEU A 13 11.56 -14.98 1.08
N ASP A 14 10.68 -15.19 2.05
CA ASP A 14 10.02 -16.49 2.19
C ASP A 14 9.30 -16.79 0.86
N PRO A 15 9.34 -18.04 0.36
CA PRO A 15 8.67 -18.39 -0.88
C PRO A 15 7.19 -18.02 -0.94
N THR A 16 6.48 -18.05 0.20
CA THR A 16 5.08 -17.64 0.28
C THR A 16 4.92 -16.17 -0.05
N LEU A 17 5.82 -15.33 0.47
CA LEU A 17 5.79 -13.89 0.20
C LEU A 17 6.17 -13.58 -1.23
N ALA A 18 7.15 -14.29 -1.78
CA ALA A 18 7.55 -14.12 -3.17
C ALA A 18 6.37 -14.37 -4.12
N ALA A 19 5.49 -15.32 -3.77
CA ALA A 19 4.32 -15.66 -4.56
C ALA A 19 3.20 -14.62 -4.45
N MET A 20 3.29 -13.66 -3.51
CA MET A 20 2.27 -12.64 -3.32
C MET A 20 2.35 -11.48 -4.32
N GLY A 21 3.41 -11.45 -5.16
CA GLY A 21 3.53 -10.46 -6.22
C GLY A 21 4.70 -9.51 -6.05
N PRO A 22 4.73 -8.41 -6.81
CA PRO A 22 5.85 -7.49 -6.80
C PRO A 22 5.95 -6.71 -5.49
N ARG A 23 7.13 -6.17 -5.24
CA ARG A 23 7.36 -5.32 -4.06
C ARG A 23 7.19 -3.85 -4.44
N SER A 24 6.79 -3.07 -3.45
CA SER A 24 6.64 -1.62 -3.58
C SER A 24 7.51 -0.94 -2.52
N THR A 25 7.89 0.33 -2.77
CA THR A 25 8.57 1.14 -1.76
C THR A 25 7.58 1.68 -0.72
N MET A 26 6.28 1.50 -0.95
CA MET A 26 5.25 1.89 0.02
C MET A 26 5.20 0.88 1.16
N GLU A 27 5.13 1.40 2.38
CA GLU A 27 5.00 0.59 3.59
C GLU A 27 3.89 1.17 4.47
N LEU A 28 3.20 0.28 5.18
CA LEU A 28 2.24 0.69 6.21
C LEU A 28 2.88 0.49 7.57
N LYS A 29 2.89 1.54 8.38
CA LYS A 29 3.36 1.48 9.76
C LYS A 29 2.24 1.81 10.71
N ASN A 30 2.33 1.30 11.93
CA ASN A 30 1.31 1.50 12.96
C ASN A 30 -0.07 1.03 12.48
N LEU A 31 -0.09 -0.08 11.76
CA LEU A 31 -1.33 -0.64 11.23
C LEU A 31 -2.21 -1.15 12.36
N SER A 32 -3.42 -0.62 12.45
CA SER A 32 -4.49 -1.12 13.30
C SER A 32 -5.57 -1.70 12.39
N HIS A 33 -5.85 -2.98 12.53
CA HIS A 33 -6.81 -3.69 11.69
C HIS A 33 -7.87 -4.36 12.56
N ASN A 34 -9.14 -4.14 12.24
CA ASN A 34 -10.25 -4.69 13.00
C ASN A 34 -11.01 -5.71 12.15
N VAL A 35 -10.85 -6.98 12.45
CA VAL A 35 -11.50 -8.07 11.73
C VAL A 35 -13.02 -8.00 11.84
N THR A 36 -13.53 -7.68 13.03
CA THR A 36 -14.98 -7.64 13.29
C THR A 36 -15.69 -6.62 12.40
N PHE A 37 -15.07 -5.47 12.18
CA PHE A 37 -15.67 -4.41 11.37
C PHE A 37 -15.21 -4.45 9.91
N SER A 38 -14.43 -5.45 9.51
CA SER A 38 -14.02 -5.63 8.10
C SER A 38 -15.08 -6.43 7.34
N GLU A 39 -16.22 -5.79 7.06
CA GLU A 39 -17.35 -6.45 6.40
C GLU A 39 -17.15 -6.58 4.89
N GLU A 40 -16.95 -5.48 4.19
CA GLU A 40 -16.76 -5.45 2.73
C GLU A 40 -15.36 -5.06 2.34
N THR A 41 -14.71 -4.21 3.15
CA THR A 41 -13.32 -3.81 2.99
C THR A 41 -12.61 -4.01 4.31
N HIS A 42 -11.27 -3.92 4.31
CA HIS A 42 -10.53 -3.93 5.56
C HIS A 42 -10.89 -2.69 6.39
N CYS A 43 -11.25 -2.90 7.65
CA CYS A 43 -11.37 -1.82 8.63
C CYS A 43 -10.00 -1.59 9.22
N PHE A 44 -9.37 -0.44 8.91
CA PHE A 44 -7.99 -0.21 9.30
C PHE A 44 -7.65 1.26 9.46
N ARG A 45 -6.52 1.49 10.11
CA ARG A 45 -5.85 2.78 10.18
C ARG A 45 -4.34 2.53 10.10
N ALA A 46 -3.63 3.35 9.36
CA ALA A 46 -2.18 3.18 9.20
C ALA A 46 -1.51 4.49 8.80
N SER A 47 -0.20 4.58 9.05
CA SER A 47 0.66 5.61 8.49
C SER A 47 1.28 5.05 7.22
N VAL A 48 1.25 5.83 6.14
CA VAL A 48 1.79 5.43 4.84
C VAL A 48 3.16 6.04 4.66
N TYR A 49 4.16 5.19 4.40
CA TYR A 49 5.53 5.58 4.14
C TYR A 49 5.91 5.19 2.72
N ILE A 50 6.68 6.01 2.04
CA ILE A 50 7.25 5.70 0.73
C ILE A 50 8.73 6.02 0.78
N ASN A 51 9.57 5.05 0.45
CA ASN A 51 11.03 5.16 0.54
C ASN A 51 11.49 5.61 1.93
N GLY A 52 10.82 5.09 2.96
CA GLY A 52 11.19 5.39 4.35
C GLY A 52 10.71 6.73 4.88
N LYS A 53 10.02 7.52 4.05
CA LYS A 53 9.51 8.83 4.46
C LYS A 53 8.01 8.76 4.71
N ARG A 54 7.56 9.28 5.86
CA ARG A 54 6.14 9.36 6.19
C ARG A 54 5.45 10.32 5.23
N MET A 55 4.40 9.87 4.56
CA MET A 55 3.70 10.64 3.53
C MET A 55 2.35 11.15 3.99
N PHE A 56 1.51 10.26 4.53
CA PHE A 56 0.15 10.61 4.97
C PHE A 56 -0.43 9.47 5.79
N SER A 57 -1.65 9.68 6.29
CA SER A 57 -2.39 8.65 7.01
C SER A 57 -3.50 8.10 6.13
N ALA A 58 -3.82 6.82 6.30
CA ALA A 58 -4.87 6.15 5.55
C ALA A 58 -5.80 5.41 6.51
N SER A 59 -7.08 5.34 6.16
CA SER A 59 -8.07 4.61 6.97
C SER A 59 -9.25 4.17 6.11
N ASN A 60 -10.00 3.20 6.64
CA ASN A 60 -11.26 2.74 6.03
C ASN A 60 -12.11 2.12 7.13
N GLY A 61 -13.39 2.40 7.11
CA GLY A 61 -14.32 1.90 8.12
C GLY A 61 -14.79 0.46 7.94
N GLY A 62 -14.42 -0.19 6.82
CA GLY A 62 -14.75 -1.60 6.59
C GLY A 62 -16.10 -1.85 5.93
N ASN A 63 -16.83 -0.82 5.52
CA ASN A 63 -18.19 -0.93 4.97
C ASN A 63 -18.23 -0.85 3.45
N GLY A 64 -17.10 -1.05 2.79
CA GLY A 64 -16.97 -0.82 1.35
C GLY A 64 -16.55 0.61 1.05
N GLY A 65 -16.35 0.90 -0.22
CA GLY A 65 -15.94 2.23 -0.66
C GLY A 65 -14.43 2.48 -0.56
N PRO A 66 -14.01 3.66 -1.02
CA PRO A 66 -12.60 4.00 -1.07
C PRO A 66 -12.00 4.27 0.31
N ASN A 67 -10.67 4.19 0.37
CA ASN A 67 -9.94 4.59 1.56
C ASN A 67 -10.04 6.10 1.75
N PHE A 68 -9.86 6.53 2.99
CA PHE A 68 -9.76 7.94 3.34
C PHE A 68 -8.29 8.27 3.61
N TYR A 69 -7.81 9.35 3.00
CA TYR A 69 -6.42 9.81 3.16
C TYR A 69 -6.41 11.19 3.80
N SER A 70 -5.49 11.40 4.72
CA SER A 70 -5.36 12.67 5.41
C SER A 70 -3.89 13.01 5.67
N PRO A 71 -3.57 14.30 5.87
CA PRO A 71 -2.20 14.71 6.20
C PRO A 71 -1.70 13.97 7.44
N SER A 72 -0.38 13.74 7.50
CA SER A 72 0.27 13.05 8.63
C SER A 72 0.06 13.77 9.95
N ASP A 73 0.01 15.08 9.92
CA ASP A 73 -0.24 15.93 11.09
C ASP A 73 -0.89 17.24 10.65
N PHE A 74 -1.31 18.03 11.63
CA PHE A 74 -1.99 19.31 11.35
C PHE A 74 -1.08 20.40 10.81
N LYS A 75 0.25 20.19 10.84
CA LYS A 75 1.22 21.13 10.29
C LYS A 75 1.45 20.93 8.80
N THR A 76 1.03 19.77 8.27
CA THR A 76 1.19 19.48 6.85
C THR A 76 0.24 20.38 6.06
N GLY A 77 0.80 21.23 5.20
CA GLY A 77 0.00 22.11 4.35
C GLY A 77 -0.64 21.35 3.20
N LYS A 78 -1.63 22.00 2.59
CA LYS A 78 -2.38 21.43 1.47
C LYS A 78 -1.46 21.01 0.31
N GLU A 79 -0.50 21.87 -0.05
CA GLU A 79 0.42 21.59 -1.15
C GLU A 79 1.30 20.38 -0.87
N ALA A 80 1.83 20.27 0.36
CA ALA A 80 2.65 19.14 0.75
C ALA A 80 1.84 17.83 0.72
N PHE A 81 0.60 17.88 1.16
CA PHE A 81 -0.28 16.71 1.11
C PHE A 81 -0.58 16.32 -0.34
N GLU A 82 -0.88 17.27 -1.22
CA GLU A 82 -1.15 17.00 -2.63
C GLU A 82 0.07 16.39 -3.33
N GLU A 83 1.28 16.86 -3.01
CA GLU A 83 2.51 16.30 -3.52
C GLU A 83 2.70 14.85 -3.05
N ALA A 84 2.43 14.59 -1.76
CA ALA A 84 2.52 13.25 -1.21
C ALA A 84 1.55 12.30 -1.90
N MET A 85 0.32 12.75 -2.15
CA MET A 85 -0.67 11.95 -2.86
C MET A 85 -0.26 11.68 -4.31
N ALA A 86 0.33 12.67 -5.00
CA ALA A 86 0.82 12.50 -6.36
C ALA A 86 1.94 11.45 -6.42
N ILE A 87 2.85 11.46 -5.46
CA ILE A 87 3.91 10.48 -5.35
C ILE A 87 3.31 9.09 -5.13
N ALA A 88 2.31 8.98 -4.26
CA ALA A 88 1.65 7.71 -3.98
C ALA A 88 0.90 7.17 -5.20
N ARG A 89 0.26 8.03 -5.98
CA ARG A 89 -0.43 7.62 -7.21
C ARG A 89 0.56 7.03 -8.21
N GLU A 90 1.71 7.65 -8.36
CA GLU A 90 2.75 7.15 -9.26
C GLU A 90 3.32 5.83 -8.77
N GLU A 91 3.58 5.71 -7.47
CA GLU A 91 4.07 4.46 -6.87
C GLU A 91 3.06 3.32 -7.09
N ALA A 92 1.78 3.59 -6.87
CA ALA A 92 0.73 2.60 -7.07
C ALA A 92 0.59 2.20 -8.54
N LYS A 93 0.76 3.16 -9.46
CA LYS A 93 0.74 2.90 -10.89
C LYS A 93 1.91 1.97 -11.28
N GLN A 94 3.13 2.27 -10.82
CA GLN A 94 4.29 1.44 -11.11
C GLN A 94 4.14 0.04 -10.53
N TYR A 95 3.59 -0.08 -9.33
CA TYR A 95 3.29 -1.37 -8.72
C TYR A 95 2.32 -2.18 -9.59
N THR A 96 1.25 -1.55 -10.07
CA THR A 96 0.26 -2.20 -10.93
C THR A 96 0.88 -2.64 -12.25
N LEU A 97 1.75 -1.80 -12.84
CA LEU A 97 2.45 -2.15 -14.07
C LEU A 97 3.34 -3.37 -13.88
N LYS A 98 4.00 -3.51 -12.72
CA LYS A 98 4.81 -4.69 -12.40
C LYS A 98 3.93 -5.94 -12.31
N LYS A 99 2.73 -5.83 -11.77
CA LYS A 99 1.78 -6.95 -11.73
C LYS A 99 1.40 -7.39 -13.15
N ILE A 100 1.21 -6.43 -14.05
CA ILE A 100 0.90 -6.74 -15.45
C ILE A 100 2.07 -7.49 -16.09
N GLU A 101 3.31 -7.08 -15.81
CA GLU A 101 4.50 -7.79 -16.29
C GLU A 101 4.55 -9.24 -15.79
N LEU A 102 3.96 -9.50 -14.61
CA LEU A 102 3.91 -10.84 -14.04
C LEU A 102 2.69 -11.65 -14.53
N GLY A 103 1.94 -11.11 -15.47
CA GLY A 103 0.84 -11.83 -16.13
C GLY A 103 -0.55 -11.51 -15.62
N GLU A 104 -0.70 -10.55 -14.70
CA GLU A 104 -2.03 -10.16 -14.23
C GLU A 104 -2.74 -9.28 -15.26
N ASP A 105 -4.04 -9.50 -15.43
CA ASP A 105 -4.85 -8.80 -16.41
C ASP A 105 -5.41 -7.50 -15.80
N LEU A 106 -4.54 -6.50 -15.66
CA LEU A 106 -4.86 -5.23 -15.02
C LEU A 106 -4.68 -4.01 -15.94
N GLN A 107 -4.48 -4.23 -17.24
CA GLN A 107 -4.32 -3.10 -18.17
C GLN A 107 -5.53 -2.17 -18.11
N TRP A 108 -6.74 -2.74 -17.98
CA TRP A 108 -7.95 -1.94 -17.85
C TRP A 108 -7.91 -0.98 -16.66
N ALA A 109 -7.25 -1.38 -15.57
CA ALA A 109 -7.13 -0.55 -14.38
C ALA A 109 -6.19 0.62 -14.63
N ILE A 110 -5.10 0.40 -15.36
CA ILE A 110 -4.20 1.48 -15.78
C ILE A 110 -4.94 2.45 -16.68
N ASP A 111 -5.73 1.94 -17.64
CA ASP A 111 -6.49 2.77 -18.56
C ASP A 111 -7.56 3.60 -17.82
N ALA A 112 -8.19 3.03 -16.80
CA ALA A 112 -9.24 3.70 -16.05
C ALA A 112 -8.72 4.64 -14.96
N PHE A 113 -7.64 4.28 -14.28
CA PHE A 113 -7.20 4.94 -13.05
C PHE A 113 -5.76 5.45 -13.09
N GLY A 114 -5.01 5.20 -14.15
CA GLY A 114 -3.59 5.54 -14.24
C GLY A 114 -3.29 6.97 -14.67
N ASP A 115 -4.28 7.85 -14.67
CA ASP A 115 -4.15 9.23 -15.17
C ASP A 115 -3.49 10.20 -14.18
N GLY A 116 -3.13 9.72 -12.97
CA GLY A 116 -2.54 10.56 -11.94
C GLY A 116 -3.53 11.38 -11.14
N LYS A 117 -4.83 11.17 -11.34
CA LYS A 117 -5.89 11.91 -10.65
C LYS A 117 -6.71 11.03 -9.71
N SER A 118 -6.76 9.73 -9.98
CA SER A 118 -7.54 8.78 -9.18
C SER A 118 -6.71 8.14 -8.09
N ASP A 119 -7.30 7.91 -6.92
CA ASP A 119 -6.65 7.22 -5.80
C ASP A 119 -6.98 5.72 -5.76
N GLU A 120 -7.70 5.21 -6.76
CA GLU A 120 -8.08 3.79 -6.80
C GLU A 120 -6.89 2.83 -6.73
N LEU A 121 -5.84 3.12 -7.48
CA LEU A 121 -4.66 2.25 -7.48
C LEU A 121 -3.93 2.27 -6.13
N ILE A 122 -3.99 3.40 -5.41
CA ILE A 122 -3.45 3.49 -4.06
C ILE A 122 -4.26 2.58 -3.14
N ASP A 123 -5.59 2.61 -3.25
CA ASP A 123 -6.48 1.77 -2.45
C ASP A 123 -6.12 0.29 -2.63
N TRP A 124 -5.88 -0.14 -3.86
CA TRP A 124 -5.54 -1.53 -4.17
C TRP A 124 -4.16 -1.91 -3.63
N LEU A 125 -3.17 -1.01 -3.79
CA LEU A 125 -1.83 -1.27 -3.24
C LEU A 125 -1.89 -1.41 -1.72
N ILE A 126 -2.63 -0.54 -1.05
CA ILE A 126 -2.76 -0.60 0.41
C ILE A 126 -3.46 -1.90 0.83
N THR A 127 -4.48 -2.32 0.11
CA THR A 127 -5.14 -3.61 0.39
C THR A 127 -4.14 -4.76 0.31
N ASP A 128 -3.29 -4.77 -0.73
CA ASP A 128 -2.26 -5.81 -0.88
C ASP A 128 -1.26 -5.76 0.29
N LEU A 129 -0.88 -4.56 0.73
CA LEU A 129 0.06 -4.41 1.84
C LEU A 129 -0.56 -4.86 3.17
N ILE A 130 -1.84 -4.60 3.39
CA ILE A 130 -2.54 -5.09 4.57
C ILE A 130 -2.57 -6.62 4.55
N ASN A 131 -2.94 -7.21 3.42
CA ASN A 131 -2.99 -8.66 3.28
C ASN A 131 -1.62 -9.29 3.53
N GLU A 132 -0.55 -8.67 3.04
CA GLU A 132 0.81 -9.13 3.28
C GLU A 132 1.15 -9.12 4.77
N GLN A 133 0.84 -8.04 5.48
CA GLN A 133 1.11 -7.94 6.92
C GLN A 133 0.31 -8.96 7.71
N LEU A 134 -0.95 -9.18 7.36
CA LEU A 134 -1.79 -10.18 8.03
C LEU A 134 -1.25 -11.59 7.80
N THR A 135 -0.78 -11.89 6.59
CA THR A 135 -0.17 -13.17 6.25
C THR A 135 1.10 -13.39 7.06
N LEU A 136 1.97 -12.37 7.14
CA LEU A 136 3.20 -12.46 7.93
C LEU A 136 2.90 -12.72 9.41
N LYS A 137 1.86 -12.08 9.94
CA LYS A 137 1.45 -12.27 11.32
C LYS A 137 0.99 -13.70 11.57
N GLU A 138 0.24 -14.29 10.63
CA GLU A 138 -0.17 -15.69 10.72
C GLU A 138 1.02 -16.64 10.68
N MET A 139 1.99 -16.37 9.82
CA MET A 139 3.17 -17.22 9.67
C MET A 139 4.03 -17.25 10.93
N ARG A 140 3.91 -16.24 11.81
CA ARG A 140 4.70 -16.14 13.05
C ARG A 140 4.05 -16.83 14.24
N LYS A 141 2.84 -17.32 14.09
CA LYS A 141 2.14 -18.04 15.18
C LYS A 141 2.70 -19.43 15.45
#